data_6801f7cb07967301127dd2933b6a3ab0
#
_entry.id   6801f7cb07967301127dd2933b6a3ab0
#
_cell.length_a   1.000
_cell.length_b   1.000
_cell.length_c   1.000
_cell.angle_alpha   90.00
_cell.angle_beta   90.00
_cell.angle_gamma   90.00
#
_symmetry.space_group_name_H-M   'P 1'
#
loop_
_entity.id
_entity.type
_entity.pdbx_description
1 polymer ?
#
loop_
_entity_poly.entity_id
_entity_poly.type
_entity_poly.pdbx_seq_one_letter_code
_entity_poly.pdbx_strand_id
1 'polypeptide(L)'
;MQDSRGVIARSPFGLCWRTGYWTPADAVAGCDGELVPPVAKPTAPAIAAPAAQAAAPAPKRCDFAVTLANDQTFSFNKAVLSNAAKKRIDDEVLSKLGNCAKVDIVLVTGHTDRLGSQQYNQKLSEQRASAVVAYLKDKGVTAETDIFGAGKTQSIKACDDKLPRAQLIECLAPNRRVVIEARGLAK
;
A
#
# COMPACT_ATOMS: atom_id res chain seq x y z
N MET A 1 -27.63 -45.24 11.31
CA MET A 1 -26.75 -46.41 11.42
C MET A 1 -27.60 -47.66 11.20
N GLN A 2 -27.23 -48.53 10.29
CA GLN A 2 -27.86 -49.83 10.09
C GLN A 2 -26.82 -50.90 10.54
N ASP A 3 -27.35 -51.99 11.10
CA ASP A 3 -26.51 -53.18 11.40
C ASP A 3 -26.24 -53.97 10.10
N SER A 4 -25.44 -55.02 10.19
CA SER A 4 -25.11 -55.90 9.05
C SER A 4 -26.31 -56.63 8.43
N ARG A 5 -27.50 -56.54 9.02
CA ARG A 5 -28.79 -57.07 8.53
C ARG A 5 -29.73 -55.98 8.01
N GLY A 6 -29.25 -54.72 7.92
CA GLY A 6 -30.07 -53.61 7.46
C GLY A 6 -31.04 -53.05 8.50
N VAL A 7 -30.92 -53.46 9.77
CA VAL A 7 -31.79 -52.96 10.84
C VAL A 7 -31.28 -51.63 11.36
N ILE A 8 -32.20 -50.66 11.42
CA ILE A 8 -31.89 -49.30 11.85
C ILE A 8 -31.86 -49.24 13.38
N ALA A 9 -30.75 -48.79 13.94
CA ALA A 9 -30.59 -48.59 15.38
C ALA A 9 -31.47 -47.43 15.87
N ARG A 10 -32.37 -47.71 16.80
CA ARG A 10 -33.29 -46.75 17.41
C ARG A 10 -33.10 -46.66 18.91
N SER A 11 -33.31 -45.46 19.47
CA SER A 11 -33.38 -45.30 20.92
C SER A 11 -34.66 -45.98 21.52
N PRO A 12 -34.74 -46.14 22.83
CA PRO A 12 -35.98 -46.64 23.51
C PRO A 12 -37.20 -45.74 23.21
N PHE A 13 -37.01 -44.53 22.76
CA PHE A 13 -38.06 -43.55 22.41
C PHE A 13 -38.36 -43.53 20.90
N GLY A 14 -37.87 -44.50 20.13
CA GLY A 14 -38.14 -44.62 18.69
C GLY A 14 -37.29 -43.70 17.80
N LEU A 15 -36.41 -42.85 18.35
CA LEU A 15 -35.55 -41.94 17.59
C LEU A 15 -34.37 -42.71 16.97
N CYS A 16 -34.06 -42.40 15.74
CA CYS A 16 -32.93 -43.03 15.04
C CYS A 16 -31.61 -42.39 15.42
N TRP A 17 -30.59 -43.23 15.60
CA TRP A 17 -29.25 -42.79 15.88
C TRP A 17 -28.57 -42.27 14.61
N ARG A 18 -27.97 -41.03 14.67
CA ARG A 18 -27.20 -40.47 13.60
C ARG A 18 -25.76 -40.28 14.05
N THR A 19 -24.79 -40.40 13.15
CA THR A 19 -23.39 -40.07 13.41
C THR A 19 -23.18 -38.57 13.25
N GLY A 20 -22.07 -38.03 13.80
CA GLY A 20 -21.68 -36.62 13.63
C GLY A 20 -21.37 -36.23 12.16
N TYR A 21 -21.24 -37.22 11.28
CA TYR A 21 -20.97 -37.05 9.85
C TYR A 21 -22.22 -37.32 8.96
N TRP A 22 -23.42 -37.38 9.55
CA TRP A 22 -24.66 -37.61 8.80
C TRP A 22 -24.93 -36.46 7.82
N THR A 23 -25.26 -36.80 6.59
CA THR A 23 -25.70 -35.86 5.54
C THR A 23 -27.08 -36.23 5.02
N PRO A 24 -27.82 -35.33 4.35
CA PRO A 24 -29.10 -35.67 3.74
C PRO A 24 -29.05 -36.84 2.74
N ALA A 25 -27.89 -37.11 2.16
CA ALA A 25 -27.67 -38.27 1.27
C ALA A 25 -27.72 -39.61 2.03
N ASP A 26 -27.48 -39.57 3.34
CA ASP A 26 -27.50 -40.74 4.23
C ASP A 26 -28.89 -40.99 4.85
N ALA A 27 -29.89 -40.26 4.39
CA ALA A 27 -31.27 -40.37 4.91
C ALA A 27 -31.90 -41.73 4.57
N VAL A 28 -32.58 -42.33 5.57
CA VAL A 28 -33.17 -43.66 5.45
C VAL A 28 -34.69 -43.58 5.67
N ALA A 29 -35.42 -44.17 4.76
CA ALA A 29 -36.90 -44.27 4.88
C ALA A 29 -37.30 -44.90 6.22
N GLY A 30 -38.22 -44.26 6.91
CA GLY A 30 -38.71 -44.68 8.22
C GLY A 30 -37.92 -44.12 9.41
N CYS A 31 -36.82 -43.34 9.17
CA CYS A 31 -36.09 -42.60 10.16
C CYS A 31 -36.08 -41.09 9.93
N ASP A 32 -36.03 -40.70 8.68
CA ASP A 32 -35.82 -39.31 8.29
C ASP A 32 -37.08 -38.71 7.62
N GLY A 33 -38.20 -39.41 7.80
CA GLY A 33 -39.50 -39.06 7.21
C GLY A 33 -39.59 -39.42 5.73
N GLU A 34 -40.67 -39.03 5.09
CA GLU A 34 -40.76 -39.04 3.63
C GLU A 34 -39.80 -37.96 3.12
N LEU A 35 -38.79 -38.37 2.38
CA LEU A 35 -37.89 -37.40 1.71
C LEU A 35 -38.72 -36.74 0.61
N VAL A 36 -39.33 -35.62 0.96
CA VAL A 36 -39.88 -34.74 -0.06
C VAL A 36 -38.69 -34.28 -0.88
N PRO A 37 -38.65 -34.57 -2.21
CA PRO A 37 -37.55 -34.05 -3.03
C PRO A 37 -37.48 -32.54 -2.81
N PRO A 38 -36.29 -31.95 -2.67
CA PRO A 38 -36.15 -30.53 -2.42
C PRO A 38 -36.98 -29.81 -3.51
N VAL A 39 -38.03 -29.11 -3.08
CA VAL A 39 -38.80 -28.25 -4.00
C VAL A 39 -37.75 -27.32 -4.59
N ALA A 40 -37.51 -27.46 -5.89
CA ALA A 40 -36.60 -26.58 -6.60
C ALA A 40 -36.97 -25.15 -6.24
N LYS A 41 -36.11 -24.46 -5.50
CA LYS A 41 -36.30 -23.02 -5.23
C LYS A 41 -36.58 -22.38 -6.59
N PRO A 42 -37.67 -21.61 -6.74
CA PRO A 42 -37.88 -20.91 -7.98
C PRO A 42 -36.58 -20.17 -8.31
N THR A 43 -35.93 -20.56 -9.39
CA THR A 43 -34.76 -19.88 -9.90
C THR A 43 -35.21 -18.46 -10.15
N ALA A 44 -34.78 -17.53 -9.30
CA ALA A 44 -35.03 -16.12 -9.58
C ALA A 44 -34.61 -15.90 -11.05
N PRO A 45 -35.40 -15.18 -11.83
CA PRO A 45 -35.05 -14.92 -13.21
C PRO A 45 -33.59 -14.42 -13.17
N ALA A 46 -32.71 -15.10 -13.90
CA ALA A 46 -31.31 -14.68 -14.00
C ALA A 46 -31.38 -13.23 -14.46
N ILE A 47 -31.09 -12.31 -13.51
CA ILE A 47 -30.84 -10.92 -13.88
C ILE A 47 -29.63 -11.06 -14.79
N ALA A 48 -29.86 -10.89 -16.09
CA ALA A 48 -28.76 -10.87 -17.05
C ALA A 48 -27.73 -9.91 -16.47
N ALA A 49 -26.54 -10.44 -16.12
CA ALA A 49 -25.47 -9.62 -15.66
C ALA A 49 -25.32 -8.49 -16.68
N PRO A 50 -25.34 -7.22 -16.25
CA PRO A 50 -25.18 -6.13 -17.20
C PRO A 50 -23.96 -6.48 -18.04
N ALA A 51 -24.15 -6.53 -19.36
CA ALA A 51 -23.06 -6.82 -20.28
C ALA A 51 -21.88 -6.00 -19.83
N ALA A 52 -20.76 -6.68 -19.50
CA ALA A 52 -19.55 -5.99 -19.05
C ALA A 52 -19.22 -4.96 -20.13
N GLN A 53 -19.58 -3.70 -19.86
CA GLN A 53 -19.17 -2.60 -20.72
C GLN A 53 -17.66 -2.71 -20.77
N ALA A 54 -17.13 -2.93 -21.96
CA ALA A 54 -15.69 -2.95 -22.19
C ALA A 54 -15.13 -1.70 -21.52
N ALA A 55 -14.40 -1.88 -20.42
CA ALA A 55 -13.81 -0.78 -19.68
C ALA A 55 -13.00 0.04 -20.67
N ALA A 56 -13.34 1.31 -20.83
CA ALA A 56 -12.57 2.22 -21.65
C ALA A 56 -11.09 2.08 -21.23
N PRO A 57 -10.13 2.06 -22.16
CA PRO A 57 -8.73 1.89 -21.81
C PRO A 57 -8.35 2.90 -20.75
N ALA A 58 -7.83 2.42 -19.62
CA ALA A 58 -7.44 3.27 -18.51
C ALA A 58 -6.45 4.33 -19.00
N PRO A 59 -6.63 5.61 -18.64
CA PRO A 59 -5.74 6.66 -19.08
C PRO A 59 -4.29 6.32 -18.65
N LYS A 60 -3.34 6.53 -19.55
CA LYS A 60 -1.93 6.32 -19.26
C LYS A 60 -1.50 7.21 -18.09
N ARG A 61 -0.83 6.62 -17.09
CA ARG A 61 -0.36 7.33 -15.89
C ARG A 61 1.03 7.92 -16.11
N CYS A 62 1.26 9.09 -15.51
CA CYS A 62 2.55 9.76 -15.43
C CYS A 62 3.03 9.75 -13.97
N ASP A 63 3.18 8.55 -13.41
CA ASP A 63 3.57 8.40 -12.01
C ASP A 63 5.07 8.11 -11.93
N PHE A 64 5.79 8.84 -11.10
CA PHE A 64 7.22 8.60 -10.89
C PHE A 64 7.65 9.02 -9.49
N ALA A 65 8.79 8.47 -9.04
CA ALA A 65 9.46 8.87 -7.82
C ALA A 65 10.92 9.21 -8.10
N VAL A 66 11.45 10.22 -7.43
CA VAL A 66 12.86 10.63 -7.46
C VAL A 66 13.36 10.73 -6.03
N THR A 67 14.49 10.09 -5.74
CA THR A 67 15.14 10.16 -4.42
C THR A 67 16.38 11.03 -4.48
N LEU A 68 16.40 12.07 -3.67
CA LEU A 68 17.55 12.97 -3.51
C LEU A 68 18.33 12.57 -2.24
N ALA A 69 19.57 12.09 -2.39
CA ALA A 69 20.44 11.80 -1.26
C ALA A 69 20.84 13.10 -0.55
N ASN A 70 20.78 13.11 0.78
CA ASN A 70 20.97 14.32 1.58
C ASN A 70 22.36 14.95 1.45
N ASP A 71 23.39 14.12 1.32
CA ASP A 71 24.79 14.62 1.33
C ASP A 71 25.09 15.52 0.13
N GLN A 72 24.33 15.37 -0.95
CA GLN A 72 24.36 16.22 -2.13
C GLN A 72 23.24 17.26 -2.18
N THR A 73 22.21 17.09 -1.33
CA THR A 73 20.98 17.88 -1.38
C THR A 73 20.99 19.07 -0.44
N PHE A 74 21.45 18.87 0.79
CA PHE A 74 21.44 19.90 1.83
C PHE A 74 22.83 20.08 2.47
N SER A 75 23.18 21.31 2.83
CA SER A 75 24.32 21.56 3.69
C SER A 75 24.11 20.90 5.06
N PHE A 76 25.21 20.50 5.70
CA PHE A 76 25.18 19.84 7.01
C PHE A 76 24.28 20.62 7.99
N ASN A 77 23.38 19.90 8.63
CA ASN A 77 22.41 20.44 9.62
C ASN A 77 21.53 21.61 9.12
N LYS A 78 21.34 21.75 7.80
CA LYS A 78 20.50 22.80 7.20
C LYS A 78 19.42 22.18 6.31
N ALA A 79 18.39 23.00 6.03
CA ALA A 79 17.32 22.70 5.07
C ALA A 79 17.44 23.59 3.82
N VAL A 80 18.64 24.05 3.48
CA VAL A 80 18.90 24.87 2.29
C VAL A 80 19.40 23.97 1.18
N LEU A 81 18.71 23.97 0.04
CA LEU A 81 19.08 23.19 -1.14
C LEU A 81 20.41 23.64 -1.72
N SER A 82 21.29 22.69 -1.97
CA SER A 82 22.53 22.91 -2.70
C SER A 82 22.27 23.18 -4.19
N ASN A 83 23.23 23.78 -4.89
CA ASN A 83 23.11 23.97 -6.34
C ASN A 83 23.05 22.63 -7.09
N ALA A 84 23.76 21.61 -6.60
CA ALA A 84 23.71 20.26 -7.15
C ALA A 84 22.31 19.65 -7.02
N ALA A 85 21.66 19.83 -5.86
CA ALA A 85 20.30 19.38 -5.65
C ALA A 85 19.30 20.09 -6.56
N LYS A 86 19.41 21.40 -6.70
CA LYS A 86 18.57 22.19 -7.61
C LYS A 86 18.68 21.68 -9.03
N LYS A 87 19.92 21.46 -9.50
CA LYS A 87 20.15 20.90 -10.83
C LYS A 87 19.53 19.52 -11.00
N ARG A 88 19.66 18.63 -10.01
CA ARG A 88 19.03 17.29 -10.07
C ARG A 88 17.50 17.39 -10.09
N ILE A 89 16.90 18.31 -9.33
CA ILE A 89 15.45 18.54 -9.37
C ILE A 89 15.05 19.03 -10.77
N ASP A 90 15.81 19.96 -11.36
CA ASP A 90 15.53 20.46 -12.71
C ASP A 90 15.62 19.34 -13.75
N ASP A 91 16.70 18.56 -13.72
CA ASP A 91 16.96 17.50 -14.71
C ASP A 91 16.05 16.27 -14.54
N GLU A 92 15.81 15.82 -13.29
CA GLU A 92 15.12 14.56 -13.04
C GLU A 92 13.62 14.72 -12.71
N VAL A 93 13.22 15.82 -12.06
CA VAL A 93 11.83 16.04 -11.63
C VAL A 93 11.09 16.92 -12.64
N LEU A 94 11.57 18.13 -12.89
CA LEU A 94 10.88 19.07 -13.79
C LEU A 94 10.81 18.55 -15.22
N SER A 95 11.85 17.90 -15.71
CA SER A 95 11.86 17.25 -17.03
C SER A 95 10.76 16.17 -17.13
N LYS A 96 10.58 15.33 -16.11
CA LYS A 96 9.52 14.31 -16.08
C LYS A 96 8.14 14.92 -15.92
N LEU A 97 7.98 15.95 -15.08
CA LEU A 97 6.70 16.67 -14.94
C LEU A 97 6.27 17.31 -16.27
N GLY A 98 7.23 17.83 -17.05
CA GLY A 98 6.96 18.38 -18.39
C GLY A 98 6.41 17.36 -19.39
N ASN A 99 6.65 16.08 -19.20
CA ASN A 99 6.13 15.00 -20.03
C ASN A 99 4.72 14.54 -19.63
N CYS A 100 4.20 14.99 -18.48
CA CYS A 100 2.84 14.71 -18.05
C CYS A 100 1.86 15.68 -18.75
N ALA A 101 0.69 15.19 -19.14
CA ALA A 101 -0.40 16.03 -19.63
C ALA A 101 -1.03 16.84 -18.48
N LYS A 102 -1.14 16.19 -17.31
CA LYS A 102 -1.63 16.79 -16.08
C LYS A 102 -0.92 16.17 -14.89
N VAL A 103 -0.47 16.99 -13.96
CA VAL A 103 0.05 16.56 -12.66
C VAL A 103 -1.05 16.80 -11.63
N ASP A 104 -1.51 15.74 -10.98
CA ASP A 104 -2.58 15.81 -9.98
C ASP A 104 -1.99 16.23 -8.63
N ILE A 105 -0.94 15.55 -8.18
CA ILE A 105 -0.32 15.80 -6.88
C ILE A 105 1.19 15.51 -6.91
N VAL A 106 1.95 16.27 -6.14
CA VAL A 106 3.37 16.02 -5.85
C VAL A 106 3.53 15.88 -4.35
N LEU A 107 3.88 14.68 -3.88
CA LEU A 107 4.19 14.39 -2.49
C LEU A 107 5.70 14.47 -2.27
N VAL A 108 6.12 15.26 -1.30
CA VAL A 108 7.53 15.38 -0.91
C VAL A 108 7.72 14.88 0.52
N THR A 109 8.45 13.76 0.66
CA THR A 109 8.71 13.12 1.94
C THR A 109 10.16 13.31 2.36
N GLY A 110 10.38 13.95 3.49
CA GLY A 110 11.70 14.09 4.11
C GLY A 110 12.01 12.95 5.08
N HIS A 111 13.24 12.44 5.05
CA HIS A 111 13.73 11.40 5.95
C HIS A 111 15.02 11.84 6.60
N THR A 112 15.25 11.37 7.83
CA THR A 112 16.52 11.52 8.56
C THR A 112 17.08 10.16 8.93
N ASP A 113 18.33 10.14 9.40
CA ASP A 113 18.84 8.97 10.10
C ASP A 113 18.33 8.91 11.54
N ARG A 114 18.73 7.87 12.28
CA ARG A 114 18.28 7.64 13.66
C ARG A 114 18.99 8.49 14.72
N LEU A 115 20.04 9.24 14.34
CA LEU A 115 20.81 10.05 15.27
C LEU A 115 20.01 11.29 15.68
N GLY A 116 19.98 11.59 16.97
CA GLY A 116 19.21 12.70 17.53
C GLY A 116 17.82 12.33 18.04
N SER A 117 17.13 13.32 18.61
CA SER A 117 15.80 13.14 19.16
C SER A 117 14.73 12.93 18.06
N GLN A 118 13.62 12.31 18.43
CA GLN A 118 12.49 12.13 17.52
C GLN A 118 11.93 13.48 17.04
N GLN A 119 11.71 14.39 17.97
CA GLN A 119 11.15 15.72 17.67
C GLN A 119 12.05 16.53 16.74
N TYR A 120 13.36 16.51 16.99
CA TYR A 120 14.34 17.20 16.15
C TYR A 120 14.31 16.64 14.70
N ASN A 121 14.36 15.33 14.56
CA ASN A 121 14.37 14.66 13.26
C ASN A 121 13.04 14.86 12.50
N GLN A 122 11.91 14.86 13.20
CA GLN A 122 10.62 15.19 12.62
C GLN A 122 10.63 16.58 11.98
N LYS A 123 10.98 17.59 12.78
CA LYS A 123 11.05 18.99 12.32
C LYS A 123 12.07 19.19 11.19
N LEU A 124 13.24 18.58 11.27
CA LEU A 124 14.28 18.70 10.23
C LEU A 124 13.81 18.08 8.91
N SER A 125 13.13 16.93 8.95
CA SER A 125 12.61 16.26 7.76
C SER A 125 11.51 17.08 7.08
N GLU A 126 10.61 17.69 7.85
CA GLU A 126 9.58 18.60 7.34
C GLU A 126 10.17 19.85 6.69
N GLN A 127 11.16 20.47 7.33
CA GLN A 127 11.84 21.65 6.80
C GLN A 127 12.54 21.35 5.47
N ARG A 128 13.17 20.18 5.33
CA ARG A 128 13.80 19.75 4.09
C ARG A 128 12.80 19.50 2.97
N ALA A 129 11.70 18.82 3.28
CA ALA A 129 10.62 18.63 2.32
C ALA A 129 10.00 19.97 1.89
N SER A 130 9.78 20.88 2.82
CA SER A 130 9.28 22.24 2.54
C SER A 130 10.21 23.03 1.63
N ALA A 131 11.53 22.93 1.81
CA ALA A 131 12.49 23.62 0.95
C ALA A 131 12.45 23.10 -0.49
N VAL A 132 12.23 21.80 -0.68
CA VAL A 132 12.04 21.22 -2.03
C VAL A 132 10.74 21.71 -2.65
N VAL A 133 9.63 21.72 -1.91
CA VAL A 133 8.33 22.20 -2.40
C VAL A 133 8.40 23.69 -2.77
N ALA A 134 9.06 24.51 -1.94
CA ALA A 134 9.27 25.93 -2.26
C ALA A 134 10.02 26.09 -3.59
N TYR A 135 11.08 25.32 -3.80
CA TYR A 135 11.83 25.35 -5.05
C TYR A 135 11.00 24.91 -6.27
N LEU A 136 10.18 23.85 -6.14
CA LEU A 136 9.30 23.39 -7.22
C LEU A 136 8.26 24.47 -7.58
N LYS A 137 7.71 25.17 -6.59
CA LYS A 137 6.78 26.27 -6.79
C LYS A 137 7.46 27.46 -7.48
N ASP A 138 8.67 27.81 -7.06
CA ASP A 138 9.46 28.88 -7.72
C ASP A 138 9.76 28.55 -9.20
N LYS A 139 9.84 27.29 -9.54
CA LYS A 139 10.00 26.78 -10.92
C LYS A 139 8.69 26.68 -11.70
N GLY A 140 7.57 27.10 -11.12
CA GLY A 140 6.28 27.15 -11.80
C GLY A 140 5.45 25.87 -11.71
N VAL A 141 5.77 24.93 -10.80
CA VAL A 141 4.92 23.77 -10.54
C VAL A 141 3.66 24.23 -9.81
N THR A 142 2.51 24.17 -10.49
CA THR A 142 1.19 24.59 -9.97
C THR A 142 0.35 23.44 -9.41
N ALA A 143 0.83 22.20 -9.55
CA ALA A 143 0.16 21.02 -9.02
C ALA A 143 0.01 21.12 -7.49
N GLU A 144 -1.00 20.43 -6.94
CA GLU A 144 -1.15 20.25 -5.51
C GLU A 144 0.12 19.61 -4.93
N THR A 145 0.59 20.14 -3.79
CA THR A 145 1.83 19.67 -3.18
C THR A 145 1.62 19.35 -1.72
N ASP A 146 1.91 18.11 -1.33
CA ASP A 146 1.90 17.64 0.05
C ASP A 146 3.32 17.51 0.60
N ILE A 147 3.47 17.87 1.87
CA ILE A 147 4.74 17.80 2.60
C ILE A 147 4.59 16.79 3.73
N PHE A 148 5.45 15.81 3.76
CA PHE A 148 5.51 14.83 4.84
C PHE A 148 6.92 14.71 5.41
N GLY A 149 7.02 14.90 6.73
CA GLY A 149 8.23 14.60 7.48
C GLY A 149 8.12 13.21 8.10
N ALA A 150 8.86 12.25 7.59
CA ALA A 150 8.94 10.92 8.16
C ALA A 150 9.94 10.83 9.34
N GLY A 151 10.77 11.86 9.52
CA GLY A 151 11.81 11.83 10.55
C GLY A 151 12.69 10.58 10.40
N LYS A 152 12.93 9.88 11.50
CA LYS A 152 13.75 8.66 11.56
C LYS A 152 12.95 7.35 11.51
N THR A 153 11.65 7.38 11.24
CA THR A 153 10.77 6.20 11.33
C THR A 153 10.88 5.25 10.16
N GLN A 154 11.34 5.72 9.00
CA GLN A 154 11.41 4.96 7.75
C GLN A 154 12.87 4.79 7.29
N SER A 155 13.67 4.08 8.08
CA SER A 155 15.06 3.77 7.73
C SER A 155 15.14 2.71 6.63
N ILE A 156 15.99 2.94 5.64
CA ILE A 156 16.29 1.98 4.54
C ILE A 156 17.63 1.27 4.75
N LYS A 157 18.48 1.80 5.63
CA LYS A 157 19.78 1.23 5.97
C LYS A 157 19.91 1.08 7.48
N ALA A 158 20.15 -0.14 7.91
CA ALA A 158 20.54 -0.45 9.29
C ALA A 158 22.09 -0.48 9.39
N CYS A 159 22.63 0.01 10.50
CA CYS A 159 24.06 0.04 10.79
C CYS A 159 24.31 -0.41 12.23
N ASP A 160 25.47 -1.02 12.47
CA ASP A 160 25.86 -1.47 13.80
C ASP A 160 26.12 -0.26 14.72
N ASP A 161 25.57 -0.28 15.91
CA ASP A 161 25.75 0.76 16.94
C ASP A 161 27.18 0.80 17.51
N LYS A 162 27.94 -0.29 17.34
CA LYS A 162 29.32 -0.40 17.79
C LYS A 162 30.31 0.31 16.88
N LEU A 163 29.88 0.77 15.69
CA LEU A 163 30.76 1.50 14.78
C LEU A 163 31.25 2.81 15.41
N PRO A 164 32.50 3.21 15.17
CA PRO A 164 32.97 4.55 15.48
C PRO A 164 32.03 5.61 14.90
N ARG A 165 31.81 6.70 15.65
CA ARG A 165 30.79 7.71 15.28
C ARG A 165 30.88 8.19 13.83
N ALA A 166 32.09 8.40 13.30
CA ALA A 166 32.27 8.83 11.91
C ALA A 166 31.77 7.78 10.91
N GLN A 167 32.14 6.51 11.11
CA GLN A 167 31.70 5.40 10.27
C GLN A 167 30.19 5.15 10.38
N LEU A 168 29.61 5.33 11.57
CA LEU A 168 28.17 5.23 11.79
C LEU A 168 27.42 6.31 11.01
N ILE A 169 27.88 7.55 11.02
CA ILE A 169 27.29 8.67 10.26
C ILE A 169 27.33 8.38 8.76
N GLU A 170 28.45 7.88 8.25
CA GLU A 170 28.62 7.50 6.85
C GLU A 170 27.72 6.32 6.47
N CYS A 171 27.71 5.27 7.28
CA CYS A 171 26.83 4.11 7.06
C CYS A 171 25.35 4.50 7.00
N LEU A 172 24.92 5.44 7.82
CA LEU A 172 23.54 5.91 7.90
C LEU A 172 23.18 6.94 6.82
N ALA A 173 24.13 7.39 6.00
CA ALA A 173 23.92 8.40 4.95
C ALA A 173 22.71 8.11 4.03
N PRO A 174 22.44 6.88 3.58
CA PRO A 174 21.28 6.58 2.73
C PRO A 174 19.93 6.88 3.38
N ASN A 175 19.85 6.89 4.72
CA ASN A 175 18.61 7.23 5.42
C ASN A 175 18.29 8.73 5.32
N ARG A 176 19.30 9.57 5.19
CA ARG A 176 19.15 11.00 5.01
C ARG A 176 18.83 11.28 3.55
N ARG A 177 17.55 11.36 3.22
CA ARG A 177 17.05 11.55 1.85
C ARG A 177 15.77 12.35 1.82
N VAL A 178 15.43 12.87 0.66
CA VAL A 178 14.10 13.38 0.34
C VAL A 178 13.58 12.61 -0.87
N VAL A 179 12.36 12.14 -0.78
CA VAL A 179 11.65 11.45 -1.86
C VAL A 179 10.58 12.38 -2.42
N ILE A 180 10.59 12.55 -3.73
CA ILE A 180 9.60 13.34 -4.47
C ILE A 180 8.80 12.35 -5.30
N GLU A 181 7.52 12.22 -5.02
CA GLU A 181 6.58 11.39 -5.78
C GLU A 181 5.61 12.28 -6.53
N ALA A 182 5.48 12.09 -7.82
CA ALA A 182 4.48 12.76 -8.64
C ALA A 182 3.48 11.76 -9.19
N ARG A 183 2.23 12.14 -9.22
CA ARG A 183 1.14 11.36 -9.81
C ARG A 183 0.35 12.24 -10.77
N GLY A 184 -0.02 11.66 -11.91
CA GLY A 184 -0.72 12.40 -12.94
C GLY A 184 -1.09 11.56 -14.15
N LEU A 185 -1.42 12.24 -15.23
CA LEU A 185 -1.78 11.65 -16.50
C LEU A 185 -0.67 11.90 -17.52
N ALA A 186 -0.32 10.89 -18.30
CA ALA A 186 0.62 11.02 -19.41
C ALA A 186 -0.02 11.74 -20.60
N LYS A 187 0.82 12.33 -21.44
CA LYS A 187 0.42 12.89 -22.76
C LYS A 187 0.04 11.80 -23.73
#